data_adf4c541879b1fd52acba6f9ec679631
#
_entry.id   adf4c541879b1fd52acba6f9ec679631
#
_cell.length_a   1.000
_cell.length_b   1.000
_cell.length_c   1.000
_cell.angle_alpha   90.00
_cell.angle_beta   90.00
_cell.angle_gamma   90.00
#
_symmetry.space_group_name_H-M   'P 1'
#
loop_
_entity.id
_entity.type
_entity.pdbx_description
1 polymer ?
#
loop_
_entity_poly.entity_id
_entity_poly.type
_entity_poly.pdbx_seq_one_letter_code
_entity_poly.pdbx_strand_id
1 'polypeptide(L)'
;MKILCISDQIDPLVYSSAIKERFADIDVILSAGDLPMEYVDFVVSSLNKPAFFIFGNHNLKEFLRFHGVSHQRTERSDVGMATHCHGAAYAGFKVLKEKNLLIAGASGSLRYNNGQNQYTDRQMFFNLVKMIPRLLINKIRYGRYLDIFLT
;
A
#
# COMPACT_ATOMS: atom_id res chain seq x y z
N MET A 1 -18.91 -6.88 -4.03
CA MET A 1 -17.76 -6.30 -3.34
C MET A 1 -17.53 -4.91 -3.93
N LYS A 2 -17.45 -3.89 -3.08
CA LYS A 2 -17.17 -2.50 -3.44
C LYS A 2 -15.80 -2.09 -2.88
N ILE A 3 -14.99 -1.44 -3.70
CA ILE A 3 -13.61 -1.08 -3.37
C ILE A 3 -13.46 0.43 -3.47
N LEU A 4 -12.92 1.06 -2.44
CA LEU A 4 -12.47 2.45 -2.49
C LEU A 4 -11.00 2.47 -2.92
N CYS A 5 -10.73 3.06 -4.09
CA CYS A 5 -9.37 3.30 -4.56
C CYS A 5 -9.02 4.78 -4.38
N ILE A 6 -7.88 5.06 -3.76
CA ILE A 6 -7.33 6.40 -3.55
C ILE A 6 -5.87 6.45 -4.01
N SER A 7 -5.47 7.54 -4.67
CA SER A 7 -4.08 7.78 -5.08
C SER A 7 -3.84 9.27 -5.36
N ASP A 8 -2.58 9.70 -5.34
CA ASP A 8 -2.04 10.98 -5.80
C ASP A 8 -2.60 12.22 -5.11
N GLN A 9 -3.90 12.36 -4.98
CA GLN A 9 -4.54 13.56 -4.45
C GLN A 9 -5.51 13.25 -3.33
N ILE A 10 -5.57 14.15 -2.36
CA ILE A 10 -6.57 14.10 -1.30
C ILE A 10 -7.92 14.52 -1.88
N ASP A 11 -8.87 13.58 -1.92
CA ASP A 11 -10.23 13.87 -2.36
C ASP A 11 -11.05 14.46 -1.21
N PRO A 12 -11.61 15.68 -1.36
CA PRO A 12 -12.42 16.31 -0.32
C PRO A 12 -13.69 15.54 0.05
N LEU A 13 -14.22 14.72 -0.84
CA LEU A 13 -15.38 13.87 -0.56
C LEU A 13 -15.03 12.71 0.36
N VAL A 14 -13.80 12.20 0.24
CA VAL A 14 -13.25 11.14 1.08
C VAL A 14 -12.72 11.74 2.38
N TYR A 15 -11.98 12.88 2.31
CA TYR A 15 -11.43 13.55 3.48
C TYR A 15 -12.44 14.49 4.12
N SER A 16 -13.53 13.92 4.62
CA SER A 16 -14.64 14.67 5.21
C SER A 16 -15.30 13.94 6.38
N SER A 17 -16.00 14.66 7.23
CA SER A 17 -16.79 14.06 8.33
C SER A 17 -17.90 13.13 7.84
N ALA A 18 -18.38 13.30 6.61
CA ALA A 18 -19.42 12.49 5.99
C ALA A 18 -18.89 11.18 5.36
N ILE A 19 -17.60 10.87 5.48
CA ILE A 19 -16.98 9.68 4.87
C ILE A 19 -17.72 8.39 5.27
N LYS A 20 -18.13 8.24 6.52
CA LYS A 20 -18.83 7.04 7.02
C LYS A 20 -20.18 6.82 6.34
N GLU A 21 -20.92 7.89 6.07
CA GLU A 21 -22.23 7.81 5.43
C GLU A 21 -22.09 7.52 3.94
N ARG A 22 -21.17 8.25 3.28
CA ARG A 22 -20.95 8.14 1.82
C ARG A 22 -20.37 6.80 1.38
N PHE A 23 -19.49 6.23 2.19
CA PHE A 23 -18.74 5.03 1.87
C PHE A 23 -19.04 3.87 2.82
N ALA A 24 -20.24 3.85 3.44
CA ALA A 24 -20.65 2.81 4.39
C ALA A 24 -20.61 1.39 3.81
N ASP A 25 -20.87 1.26 2.53
CA ASP A 25 -21.02 -0.02 1.81
C ASP A 25 -19.73 -0.54 1.15
N ILE A 26 -18.59 0.11 1.41
CA ILE A 26 -17.28 -0.34 0.94
C ILE A 26 -16.83 -1.57 1.71
N ASP A 27 -16.23 -2.51 1.00
CA ASP A 27 -15.68 -3.73 1.57
C ASP A 27 -14.18 -3.66 1.83
N VAL A 28 -13.42 -2.96 0.96
CA VAL A 28 -11.95 -2.89 0.96
C VAL A 28 -11.48 -1.50 0.51
N ILE A 29 -10.36 -1.05 1.08
CA ILE A 29 -9.66 0.19 0.71
C ILE A 29 -8.33 -0.17 0.05
N LEU A 30 -8.02 0.48 -1.08
CA LEU A 30 -6.76 0.36 -1.79
C LEU A 30 -6.14 1.75 -1.97
N SER A 31 -4.90 1.93 -1.52
CA SER A 31 -4.12 3.16 -1.75
C SER A 31 -2.96 2.86 -2.69
N ALA A 32 -2.98 3.47 -3.87
CA ALA A 32 -2.00 3.25 -4.93
C ALA A 32 -0.78 4.18 -4.88
N GLY A 33 -0.51 4.77 -3.71
CA GLY A 33 0.70 5.56 -3.48
C GLY A 33 0.50 7.08 -3.62
N ASP A 34 1.58 7.81 -3.37
CA ASP A 34 1.72 9.26 -3.46
C ASP A 34 0.73 10.08 -2.62
N LEU A 35 0.18 9.45 -1.58
CA LEU A 35 -0.70 10.08 -0.59
C LEU A 35 0.02 10.22 0.76
N PRO A 36 -0.22 11.32 1.51
CA PRO A 36 0.23 11.41 2.89
C PRO A 36 -0.34 10.28 3.73
N MET A 37 0.50 9.67 4.57
CA MET A 37 0.05 8.56 5.43
C MET A 37 -1.05 8.97 6.40
N GLU A 38 -1.05 10.21 6.86
CA GLU A 38 -2.13 10.78 7.69
C GLU A 38 -3.51 10.70 7.02
N TYR A 39 -3.56 10.92 5.69
CA TYR A 39 -4.79 10.78 4.93
C TYR A 39 -5.23 9.30 4.83
N VAL A 40 -4.29 8.40 4.56
CA VAL A 40 -4.58 6.95 4.53
C VAL A 40 -5.07 6.48 5.90
N ASP A 41 -4.42 6.89 6.99
CA ASP A 41 -4.81 6.58 8.37
C ASP A 41 -6.20 7.12 8.70
N PHE A 42 -6.52 8.35 8.27
CA PHE A 42 -7.85 8.92 8.43
C PHE A 42 -8.92 8.06 7.76
N VAL A 43 -8.70 7.67 6.50
CA VAL A 43 -9.67 6.86 5.73
C VAL A 43 -9.86 5.50 6.38
N VAL A 44 -8.76 4.83 6.76
CA VAL A 44 -8.79 3.50 7.39
C VAL A 44 -9.49 3.54 8.74
N SER A 45 -9.13 4.49 9.61
CA SER A 45 -9.72 4.64 10.93
C SER A 45 -11.20 5.04 10.88
N SER A 46 -11.57 5.86 9.89
CA SER A 46 -12.95 6.29 9.72
C SER A 46 -13.86 5.17 9.23
N LEU A 47 -13.43 4.41 8.24
CA LEU A 47 -14.24 3.36 7.62
C LEU A 47 -14.14 2.01 8.33
N ASN A 48 -13.06 1.77 9.08
CA ASN A 48 -12.79 0.50 9.76
C ASN A 48 -12.93 -0.73 8.82
N LYS A 49 -12.32 -0.63 7.64
CA LYS A 49 -12.33 -1.68 6.61
C LYS A 49 -10.91 -2.18 6.34
N PRO A 50 -10.73 -3.42 5.88
CA PRO A 50 -9.44 -3.90 5.42
C PRO A 50 -8.85 -2.96 4.38
N ALA A 51 -7.59 -2.56 4.58
CA ALA A 51 -6.92 -1.60 3.72
C ALA A 51 -5.56 -2.12 3.29
N PHE A 52 -5.20 -1.87 2.03
CA PHE A 52 -3.92 -2.23 1.44
C PHE A 52 -3.33 -1.02 0.75
N PHE A 53 -2.03 -0.83 0.92
CA PHE A 53 -1.35 0.31 0.32
C PHE A 53 0.00 -0.06 -0.27
N ILE A 54 0.44 0.74 -1.22
CA ILE A 54 1.81 0.79 -1.70
C ILE A 54 2.35 2.22 -1.52
N PHE A 55 3.66 2.36 -1.53
CA PHE A 55 4.29 3.67 -1.63
C PHE A 55 4.55 4.02 -3.10
N GLY A 56 4.21 5.23 -3.51
CA GLY A 56 4.69 5.82 -4.73
C GLY A 56 6.13 6.35 -4.58
N ASN A 57 6.62 7.06 -5.58
CA ASN A 57 7.96 7.64 -5.55
C ASN A 57 8.04 9.03 -4.90
N HIS A 58 6.90 9.64 -4.56
CA HIS A 58 6.82 10.91 -3.84
C HIS A 58 6.73 10.76 -2.32
N ASN A 59 6.46 9.57 -1.79
CA ASN A 59 6.37 9.27 -0.35
C ASN A 59 7.74 9.07 0.32
N LEU A 60 8.72 9.91 0.06
CA LEU A 60 10.12 9.65 0.44
C LEU A 60 10.36 9.56 1.95
N LYS A 61 9.74 10.43 2.72
CA LYS A 61 9.92 10.46 4.19
C LYS A 61 9.25 9.27 4.86
N GLU A 62 8.01 9.00 4.47
CA GLU A 62 7.22 7.89 4.99
C GLU A 62 7.82 6.54 4.61
N PHE A 63 8.27 6.40 3.36
CA PHE A 63 8.94 5.20 2.87
C PHE A 63 10.19 4.87 3.67
N LEU A 64 11.04 5.87 3.95
CA LEU A 64 12.26 5.69 4.75
C LEU A 64 11.96 5.28 6.18
N ARG A 65 10.99 5.94 6.82
CA ARG A 65 10.56 5.61 8.18
C ARG A 65 10.03 4.18 8.24
N PHE A 66 9.18 3.82 7.30
CA PHE A 66 8.57 2.48 7.23
C PHE A 66 9.60 1.36 7.03
N HIS A 67 10.65 1.61 6.24
CA HIS A 67 11.71 0.62 5.98
C HIS A 67 12.90 0.72 6.94
N GLY A 68 12.85 1.57 7.95
CA GLY A 68 13.90 1.68 8.98
C GLY A 68 15.22 2.26 8.49
N VAL A 69 15.24 2.97 7.37
CA VAL A 69 16.45 3.58 6.76
C VAL A 69 16.70 5.00 7.28
N SER A 70 16.13 5.37 8.41
CA SER A 70 16.40 6.68 9.04
C SER A 70 17.81 6.71 9.61
N HIS A 71 18.72 7.49 8.99
CA HIS A 71 20.07 7.75 9.49
C HIS A 71 20.14 8.68 10.72
N GLN A 72 19.01 9.13 11.23
CA GLN A 72 18.96 9.94 12.44
C GLN A 72 18.50 9.10 13.62
N ARG A 73 19.48 8.74 14.42
CA ARG A 73 19.37 8.14 15.75
C ARG A 73 18.84 9.20 16.73
N THR A 74 17.61 9.64 16.55
CA THR A 74 16.95 10.56 17.48
C THR A 74 15.64 9.94 17.94
N GLU A 75 15.65 9.58 19.22
CA GLU A 75 14.53 9.19 20.06
C GLU A 75 13.84 7.84 19.80
N ARG A 76 14.00 6.98 20.80
CA ARG A 76 13.44 5.61 20.91
C ARG A 76 11.91 5.52 20.86
N SER A 77 11.18 6.63 20.78
CA SER A 77 9.72 6.67 20.78
C SER A 77 9.09 6.53 19.38
N ASP A 78 9.80 6.88 18.30
CA ASP A 78 9.23 6.93 16.96
C ASP A 78 9.36 5.62 16.15
N VAL A 79 10.21 4.70 16.59
CA VAL A 79 10.48 3.44 15.84
C VAL A 79 9.27 2.49 15.86
N GLY A 80 8.43 2.55 16.89
CA GLY A 80 7.22 1.73 17.00
C GLY A 80 6.06 2.24 16.15
N MET A 81 6.00 3.53 15.87
CA MET A 81 4.92 4.18 15.12
C MET A 81 5.09 4.06 13.60
N ALA A 82 6.32 3.90 13.11
CA ALA A 82 6.63 3.92 11.69
C ALA A 82 6.39 2.59 10.96
N THR A 83 6.23 1.49 11.69
CA THR A 83 6.05 0.15 11.10
C THR A 83 4.59 -0.27 10.95
N HIS A 84 3.66 0.48 11.53
CA HIS A 84 2.24 0.19 11.48
C HIS A 84 1.47 1.41 10.98
N CYS A 85 1.04 1.37 9.72
CA CYS A 85 -0.13 2.15 9.32
C CYS A 85 -1.32 1.58 10.08
N HIS A 86 -1.99 2.36 10.89
CA HIS A 86 -3.07 1.99 11.80
C HIS A 86 -4.18 1.14 11.12
N GLY A 87 -3.88 -0.12 10.82
CA GLY A 87 -4.82 -1.07 10.22
C GLY A 87 -4.68 -1.30 8.70
N ALA A 88 -3.77 -0.62 8.00
CA ALA A 88 -3.50 -0.89 6.59
C ALA A 88 -2.30 -1.83 6.40
N ALA A 89 -2.39 -2.76 5.46
CA ALA A 89 -1.31 -3.69 5.13
C ALA A 89 -0.49 -3.20 3.93
N TYR A 90 0.83 -3.12 4.09
CA TYR A 90 1.74 -2.78 3.00
C TYR A 90 1.85 -3.92 1.98
N ALA A 91 1.46 -3.65 0.73
CA ALA A 91 1.39 -4.61 -0.37
C ALA A 91 2.59 -4.56 -1.34
N GLY A 92 3.53 -3.60 -1.17
CA GLY A 92 4.65 -3.43 -2.10
C GLY A 92 5.51 -4.68 -2.25
N PHE A 93 5.58 -5.22 -3.46
CA PHE A 93 6.22 -6.48 -3.85
C PHE A 93 5.81 -7.68 -3.00
N LYS A 94 4.54 -7.70 -2.55
CA LYS A 94 3.95 -8.79 -1.78
C LYS A 94 2.68 -9.29 -2.45
N VAL A 95 2.34 -10.54 -2.15
CA VAL A 95 1.06 -11.15 -2.50
C VAL A 95 0.33 -11.43 -1.21
N LEU A 96 -0.79 -10.77 -1.01
CA LEU A 96 -1.61 -10.79 0.19
C LEU A 96 -2.96 -11.44 -0.12
N LYS A 97 -3.63 -11.90 0.93
CA LYS A 97 -4.98 -12.43 0.83
C LYS A 97 -5.85 -11.80 1.92
N GLU A 98 -6.98 -11.26 1.52
CA GLU A 98 -8.03 -10.82 2.42
C GLU A 98 -9.33 -11.53 2.07
N LYS A 99 -9.81 -12.37 3.00
CA LYS A 99 -10.99 -13.23 2.76
C LYS A 99 -10.84 -14.03 1.46
N ASN A 100 -11.59 -13.67 0.44
CA ASN A 100 -11.55 -14.30 -0.88
C ASN A 100 -10.86 -13.46 -1.95
N LEU A 101 -10.18 -12.38 -1.58
CA LEU A 101 -9.49 -11.46 -2.48
C LEU A 101 -7.98 -11.73 -2.43
N LEU A 102 -7.36 -11.92 -3.60
CA LEU A 102 -5.92 -12.07 -3.79
C LEU A 102 -5.38 -10.78 -4.37
N ILE A 103 -4.54 -10.07 -3.57
CA ILE A 103 -4.01 -8.75 -3.90
C ILE A 103 -2.50 -8.87 -4.02
N ALA A 104 -1.93 -8.25 -5.03
CA ALA A 104 -0.50 -8.03 -5.11
C ALA A 104 -0.22 -6.55 -5.39
N GLY A 105 0.95 -6.05 -5.03
CA GLY A 105 1.33 -4.66 -5.27
C GLY A 105 2.75 -4.53 -5.78
N ALA A 106 2.98 -3.54 -6.65
CA ALA A 106 4.31 -3.05 -7.00
C ALA A 106 4.46 -1.62 -6.46
N SER A 107 5.49 -1.38 -5.66
CA SER A 107 5.73 -0.09 -5.01
C SER A 107 6.77 0.72 -5.79
N GLY A 108 6.63 2.05 -5.80
CA GLY A 108 7.58 2.95 -6.44
C GLY A 108 7.38 3.10 -7.94
N SER A 109 8.41 3.59 -8.62
CA SER A 109 8.40 3.84 -10.07
C SER A 109 9.66 3.32 -10.76
N LEU A 110 9.64 3.30 -12.07
CA LEU A 110 10.87 3.19 -12.85
C LEU A 110 11.75 4.42 -12.60
N ARG A 111 13.07 4.19 -12.60
CA ARG A 111 14.04 5.24 -12.30
C ARG A 111 14.10 6.27 -13.41
N TYR A 112 13.78 7.52 -13.09
CA TYR A 112 13.95 8.68 -13.96
C TYR A 112 14.91 9.73 -13.35
N ASN A 113 15.18 9.66 -12.04
CA ASN A 113 16.23 10.38 -11.33
C ASN A 113 16.83 9.45 -10.27
N ASN A 114 17.74 9.91 -9.42
CA ASN A 114 18.32 9.10 -8.36
C ASN A 114 17.48 9.16 -7.06
N GLY A 115 16.17 9.25 -7.19
CA GLY A 115 15.25 9.27 -6.06
C GLY A 115 15.11 7.91 -5.39
N GLN A 116 14.57 7.94 -4.18
CA GLN A 116 14.26 6.72 -3.43
C GLN A 116 12.96 6.07 -3.96
N ASN A 117 12.79 4.80 -3.67
CA ASN A 117 11.68 4.00 -4.16
C ASN A 117 11.54 4.04 -5.70
N GLN A 118 12.66 4.19 -6.38
CA GLN A 118 12.77 4.14 -7.83
C GLN A 118 13.69 2.99 -8.23
N TYR A 119 13.26 2.19 -9.17
CA TYR A 119 13.91 0.96 -9.55
C TYR A 119 14.34 0.99 -11.02
N THR A 120 15.51 0.44 -11.31
CA THR A 120 15.87 0.13 -12.71
C THR A 120 14.97 -1.00 -13.23
N ASP A 121 14.87 -1.17 -14.55
CA ASP A 121 14.10 -2.26 -15.17
C ASP A 121 14.48 -3.62 -14.59
N ARG A 122 15.78 -3.87 -14.40
CA ARG A 122 16.27 -5.11 -13.81
C ARG A 122 15.81 -5.28 -12.35
N GLN A 123 15.91 -4.24 -11.54
CA GLN A 123 15.47 -4.28 -10.14
C GLN A 123 13.97 -4.50 -10.04
N MET A 124 13.18 -3.78 -10.85
CA MET A 124 11.74 -3.96 -10.91
C MET A 124 11.39 -5.39 -11.33
N PHE A 125 12.02 -5.89 -12.40
CA PHE A 125 11.83 -7.26 -12.87
C PHE A 125 12.13 -8.29 -11.76
N PHE A 126 13.27 -8.19 -11.07
CA PHE A 126 13.61 -9.14 -10.01
C PHE A 126 12.64 -9.05 -8.81
N ASN A 127 12.16 -7.86 -8.47
CA ASN A 127 11.17 -7.70 -7.41
C ASN A 127 9.84 -8.37 -7.78
N LEU A 128 9.41 -8.24 -9.03
CA LEU A 128 8.21 -8.93 -9.53
C LEU A 128 8.39 -10.45 -9.57
N VAL A 129 9.56 -10.93 -10.03
CA VAL A 129 9.88 -12.37 -10.08
C VAL A 129 9.81 -13.02 -8.71
N LYS A 130 10.22 -12.33 -7.65
CA LYS A 130 10.10 -12.82 -6.27
C LYS A 130 8.67 -13.13 -5.85
N MET A 131 7.67 -12.56 -6.50
CA MET A 131 6.26 -12.80 -6.20
C MET A 131 5.73 -14.08 -6.87
N ILE A 132 6.40 -14.59 -7.92
CA ILE A 132 5.95 -15.73 -8.73
C ILE A 132 5.66 -16.99 -7.87
N PRO A 133 6.52 -17.41 -6.93
CA PRO A 133 6.24 -18.61 -6.15
C PRO A 133 4.89 -18.51 -5.39
N ARG A 134 4.58 -17.34 -4.84
CA ARG A 134 3.32 -17.11 -4.14
C ARG A 134 2.12 -17.10 -5.09
N LEU A 135 2.28 -16.54 -6.27
CA LEU A 135 1.26 -16.54 -7.32
C LEU A 135 0.96 -17.97 -7.79
N LEU A 136 1.99 -18.82 -7.96
CA LEU A 136 1.82 -20.24 -8.32
C LEU A 136 1.10 -21.00 -7.22
N ILE A 137 1.44 -20.77 -5.96
CA ILE A 137 0.73 -21.36 -4.81
C ILE A 137 -0.76 -20.95 -4.85
N ASN A 138 -1.04 -19.67 -5.13
CA ASN A 138 -2.43 -19.21 -5.25
C ASN A 138 -3.16 -19.92 -6.38
N LYS A 139 -2.50 -20.12 -7.53
CA LYS A 139 -3.09 -20.86 -8.66
C LYS A 139 -3.46 -22.27 -8.29
N ILE A 140 -2.58 -22.97 -7.58
CA ILE A 140 -2.83 -24.35 -7.12
C ILE A 140 -3.96 -24.37 -6.09
N ARG A 141 -3.94 -23.44 -5.12
CA ARG A 141 -4.85 -23.47 -3.97
C ARG A 141 -6.23 -22.86 -4.25
N TYR A 142 -6.30 -21.85 -5.11
CA TYR A 142 -7.50 -21.04 -5.34
C TYR A 142 -7.96 -21.04 -6.80
N GLY A 143 -7.26 -21.73 -7.69
CA GLY A 143 -7.59 -21.80 -9.13
C GLY A 143 -7.22 -20.54 -9.92
N ARG A 144 -6.68 -19.48 -9.27
CA ARG A 144 -6.30 -18.20 -9.88
C ARG A 144 -5.06 -17.62 -9.24
N TYR A 145 -4.31 -16.79 -10.00
CA TYR A 145 -3.07 -16.18 -9.53
C TYR A 145 -3.34 -15.00 -8.62
N LEU A 146 -4.25 -14.12 -9.04
CA LEU A 146 -4.45 -12.78 -8.51
C LEU A 146 -5.82 -12.24 -8.92
N ASP A 147 -6.43 -11.39 -8.09
CA ASP A 147 -7.65 -10.64 -8.41
C ASP A 147 -7.34 -9.17 -8.68
N ILE A 148 -6.41 -8.58 -7.90
CA ILE A 148 -6.03 -7.16 -8.00
C ILE A 148 -4.51 -7.03 -8.00
N PHE A 149 -4.00 -6.23 -8.94
CA PHE A 149 -2.61 -5.78 -8.95
C PHE A 149 -2.58 -4.27 -8.74
N LEU A 150 -2.05 -3.86 -7.59
CA LEU A 150 -1.95 -2.47 -7.16
C LEU A 150 -0.59 -1.90 -7.59
N THR A 151 -0.61 -0.84 -8.42
CA THR A 151 0.62 -0.16 -8.90
C THR A 151 0.44 1.34 -8.88
#